data_5c86082a72fc2cc05d0b9d9bb0a7e31c
#
_entry.id   5c86082a72fc2cc05d0b9d9bb0a7e31c
#
_cell.length_a   1.000
_cell.length_b   1.000
_cell.length_c   1.000
_cell.angle_alpha   90.00
_cell.angle_beta   90.00
_cell.angle_gamma   90.00
#
_symmetry.space_group_name_H-M   'P 1'
#
loop_
_entity.id
_entity.type
_entity.pdbx_description
1 polymer ?
#
loop_
_entity_poly.entity_id
_entity_poly.type
_entity_poly.pdbx_seq_one_letter_code
_entity_poly.pdbx_strand_id
1 'polypeptide(L)'
;MASIMKRGDSYSVRYKYKDHSGKPCEGWESFKTRKEAQERKITVEKELLDGTFLVPDTMTVEEMLYKWIPIQSTKHKWSPKTYTQSVAMVQNLIVPYIGKRKVQELRTYDIEKFYATLAKTPCGQYVHGVKQDLSKKQKKRLLSNTSIHEVHTLLKTAFSYAV
;
A
#
# COMPACT_ATOMS: atom_id res chain seq x y z
N MET A 1 26.03 -10.59 2.61
CA MET A 1 26.95 -9.61 3.22
C MET A 1 26.61 -8.23 2.72
N ALA A 2 26.51 -7.25 3.61
CA ALA A 2 26.34 -5.85 3.25
C ALA A 2 27.67 -5.10 3.28
N SER A 3 27.85 -4.13 2.40
CA SER A 3 29.04 -3.29 2.31
C SER A 3 28.70 -1.82 2.39
N ILE A 4 29.63 -1.03 2.94
CA ILE A 4 29.49 0.44 3.00
C ILE A 4 30.46 1.04 2.01
N MET A 5 29.98 1.98 1.20
CA MET A 5 30.79 2.76 0.26
C MET A 5 30.59 4.25 0.49
N LYS A 6 31.69 5.02 0.51
CA LYS A 6 31.62 6.48 0.54
C LYS A 6 31.44 7.01 -0.88
N ARG A 7 30.45 7.89 -1.09
CA ARG A 7 30.18 8.59 -2.35
C ARG A 7 30.06 10.09 -2.08
N GLY A 8 31.12 10.83 -2.38
CA GLY A 8 31.17 12.26 -2.05
C GLY A 8 30.94 12.49 -0.56
N ASP A 9 29.88 13.24 -0.24
CA ASP A 9 29.49 13.58 1.15
C ASP A 9 28.49 12.61 1.78
N SER A 10 28.18 11.48 1.12
CA SER A 10 27.26 10.47 1.61
C SER A 10 27.90 9.09 1.74
N TYR A 11 27.28 8.24 2.59
CA TYR A 11 27.66 6.85 2.79
C TYR A 11 26.54 5.95 2.31
N SER A 12 26.84 5.01 1.41
CA SER A 12 25.86 4.08 0.85
C SER A 12 26.06 2.69 1.38
N VAL A 13 25.00 2.05 1.83
CA VAL A 13 24.95 0.64 2.21
C VAL A 13 24.44 -0.16 1.03
N ARG A 14 25.21 -1.14 0.56
CA ARG A 14 24.84 -2.06 -0.50
C ARG A 14 24.71 -3.46 0.07
N TYR A 15 23.60 -4.14 -0.20
CA TYR A 15 23.35 -5.50 0.28
C TYR A 15 22.65 -6.33 -0.79
N LYS A 16 22.86 -7.65 -0.72
CA LYS A 16 22.21 -8.62 -1.63
C LYS A 16 21.13 -9.37 -0.88
N TYR A 17 19.99 -9.54 -1.51
CA TYR A 17 18.88 -10.33 -1.00
C TYR A 17 18.26 -11.16 -2.13
N LYS A 18 17.38 -12.09 -1.79
CA LYS A 18 16.57 -12.81 -2.77
C LYS A 18 15.14 -12.26 -2.73
N ASP A 19 14.56 -12.03 -3.90
CA ASP A 19 13.15 -11.66 -4.00
C ASP A 19 12.22 -12.85 -3.68
N HIS A 20 10.92 -12.63 -3.70
CA HIS A 20 9.92 -13.69 -3.45
C HIS A 20 9.98 -14.85 -4.43
N SER A 21 10.59 -14.69 -5.59
CA SER A 21 10.82 -15.73 -6.60
C SER A 21 12.17 -16.45 -6.45
N GLY A 22 12.97 -16.06 -5.45
CA GLY A 22 14.30 -16.60 -5.22
C GLY A 22 15.41 -15.98 -6.08
N LYS A 23 15.08 -14.97 -6.91
CA LYS A 23 16.04 -14.29 -7.78
C LYS A 23 16.93 -13.36 -6.95
N PRO A 24 18.26 -13.35 -7.18
CA PRO A 24 19.18 -12.46 -6.48
C PRO A 24 18.95 -11.01 -6.90
N CYS A 25 18.74 -10.15 -5.91
CA CYS A 25 18.55 -8.72 -6.05
C CYS A 25 19.57 -7.95 -5.20
N GLU A 26 19.79 -6.68 -5.52
CA GLU A 26 20.65 -5.80 -4.76
C GLU A 26 19.83 -4.61 -4.21
N GLY A 27 19.98 -4.35 -2.92
CA GLY A 27 19.45 -3.17 -2.26
C GLY A 27 20.54 -2.11 -2.08
N TRP A 28 20.12 -0.86 -2.11
CA TRP A 28 20.99 0.29 -2.01
C TRP A 28 20.31 1.40 -1.22
N GLU A 29 20.94 1.83 -0.11
CA GLU A 29 20.45 2.90 0.73
C GLU A 29 21.56 3.91 1.01
N SER A 30 21.26 5.23 0.99
CA SER A 30 22.24 6.29 1.20
C SER A 30 21.94 7.07 2.48
N PHE A 31 22.99 7.38 3.24
CA PHE A 31 22.94 8.05 4.54
C PHE A 31 23.90 9.25 4.55
N LYS A 32 23.60 10.23 5.38
CA LYS A 32 24.46 11.41 5.53
C LYS A 32 25.69 11.12 6.39
N THR A 33 25.58 10.23 7.36
CA THR A 33 26.66 9.91 8.28
C THR A 33 27.11 8.45 8.16
N ARG A 34 28.42 8.21 8.43
CA ARG A 34 28.99 6.86 8.48
C ARG A 34 28.34 5.99 9.57
N LYS A 35 27.94 6.64 10.69
CA LYS A 35 27.31 5.94 11.83
C LYS A 35 25.98 5.36 11.45
N GLU A 36 25.09 6.16 10.82
CA GLU A 36 23.79 5.69 10.31
C GLU A 36 23.95 4.54 9.31
N ALA A 37 24.92 4.66 8.38
CA ALA A 37 25.20 3.59 7.43
C ALA A 37 25.66 2.31 8.14
N GLN A 38 26.49 2.42 9.19
CA GLN A 38 26.96 1.27 9.95
C GLN A 38 25.81 0.60 10.73
N GLU A 39 24.95 1.37 11.38
CA GLU A 39 23.77 0.87 12.09
C GLU A 39 22.84 0.13 11.11
N ARG A 40 22.56 0.74 9.95
CA ARG A 40 21.72 0.10 8.93
C ARG A 40 22.33 -1.18 8.38
N LYS A 41 23.66 -1.21 8.15
CA LYS A 41 24.37 -2.40 7.72
C LYS A 41 24.14 -3.56 8.69
N ILE A 42 24.36 -3.32 9.99
CA ILE A 42 24.19 -4.34 11.05
C ILE A 42 22.74 -4.84 11.08
N THR A 43 21.78 -3.91 11.00
CA THR A 43 20.34 -4.25 11.00
C THR A 43 19.98 -5.14 9.82
N VAL A 44 20.40 -4.76 8.60
CA VAL A 44 20.12 -5.55 7.38
C VAL A 44 20.78 -6.93 7.43
N GLU A 45 22.02 -7.02 7.89
CA GLU A 45 22.71 -8.31 8.02
C GLU A 45 22.00 -9.22 9.03
N LYS A 46 21.52 -8.67 10.15
CA LYS A 46 20.72 -9.40 11.13
C LYS A 46 19.37 -9.84 10.55
N GLU A 47 18.63 -8.94 9.91
CA GLU A 47 17.35 -9.26 9.26
C GLU A 47 17.48 -10.36 8.20
N LEU A 48 18.58 -10.34 7.41
CA LEU A 48 18.87 -11.37 6.41
C LEU A 48 19.23 -12.71 7.03
N LEU A 49 19.96 -12.74 8.17
CA LEU A 49 20.31 -13.95 8.91
C LEU A 49 19.10 -14.57 9.59
N ASP A 50 18.26 -13.75 10.22
CA ASP A 50 17.05 -14.16 10.94
C ASP A 50 15.89 -14.51 10.00
N GLY A 51 16.03 -14.25 8.68
CA GLY A 51 14.96 -14.43 7.70
C GLY A 51 13.81 -13.42 7.84
N THR A 52 14.00 -12.35 8.60
CA THR A 52 13.00 -11.29 8.85
C THR A 52 13.14 -10.12 7.88
N PHE A 53 14.08 -10.20 6.93
CA PHE A 53 14.30 -9.15 5.93
C PHE A 53 13.07 -8.98 5.05
N LEU A 54 12.44 -7.80 5.14
CA LEU A 54 11.35 -7.44 4.26
C LEU A 54 11.90 -7.05 2.89
N VAL A 55 11.66 -7.92 1.91
CA VAL A 55 12.03 -7.63 0.51
C VAL A 55 11.36 -6.32 0.09
N PRO A 56 12.13 -5.31 -0.39
CA PRO A 56 11.53 -4.08 -0.88
C PRO A 56 10.56 -4.38 -2.02
N ASP A 57 9.28 -4.23 -1.77
CA ASP A 57 8.24 -4.37 -2.78
C ASP A 57 7.76 -2.98 -3.20
N THR A 58 7.71 -2.76 -4.50
CA THR A 58 7.18 -1.53 -5.09
C THR A 58 5.69 -1.59 -5.32
N MET A 59 5.04 -2.70 -4.93
CA MET A 59 3.62 -2.93 -5.12
C MET A 59 2.79 -1.81 -4.50
N THR A 60 1.95 -1.22 -5.30
CA THR A 60 1.01 -0.19 -4.86
C THR A 60 -0.24 -0.82 -4.24
N VAL A 61 -0.97 -0.02 -3.45
CA VAL A 61 -2.27 -0.45 -2.89
C VAL A 61 -3.25 -0.86 -3.99
N GLU A 62 -3.26 -0.13 -5.09
CA GLU A 62 -4.09 -0.42 -6.27
C GLU A 62 -3.76 -1.79 -6.84
N GLU A 63 -2.49 -2.06 -7.15
CA GLU A 63 -2.04 -3.34 -7.70
C GLU A 63 -2.34 -4.51 -6.76
N MET A 64 -2.11 -4.32 -5.46
CA MET A 64 -2.42 -5.31 -4.44
C MET A 64 -3.91 -5.66 -4.42
N LEU A 65 -4.78 -4.65 -4.40
CA LEU A 65 -6.23 -4.85 -4.34
C LEU A 65 -6.77 -5.54 -5.60
N TYR A 66 -6.30 -5.16 -6.80
CA TYR A 66 -6.71 -5.82 -8.04
C TYR A 66 -6.23 -7.26 -8.16
N LYS A 67 -5.07 -7.61 -7.57
CA LYS A 67 -4.61 -9.00 -7.47
C LYS A 67 -5.40 -9.79 -6.44
N TRP A 68 -5.74 -9.17 -5.31
CA TRP A 68 -6.41 -9.81 -4.18
C TRP A 68 -7.91 -10.11 -4.44
N ILE A 69 -8.66 -9.19 -5.07
CA ILE A 69 -10.11 -9.35 -5.30
C ILE A 69 -10.48 -10.65 -6.02
N PRO A 70 -9.85 -11.03 -7.16
CA PRO A 70 -10.16 -12.28 -7.84
C PRO A 70 -9.89 -13.52 -6.98
N ILE A 71 -8.78 -13.52 -6.22
CA ILE A 71 -8.40 -14.62 -5.33
C ILE A 71 -9.45 -14.78 -4.22
N GLN A 72 -9.82 -13.66 -3.58
CA GLN A 72 -10.81 -13.64 -2.52
C GLN A 72 -12.21 -14.05 -3.02
N SER A 73 -12.58 -13.57 -4.19
CA SER A 73 -13.83 -13.91 -4.85
C SER A 73 -13.96 -15.42 -5.10
N THR A 74 -12.90 -16.06 -5.60
CA THR A 74 -12.87 -17.49 -5.83
C THR A 74 -12.90 -18.27 -4.52
N LYS A 75 -12.08 -17.86 -3.53
CA LYS A 75 -11.99 -18.51 -2.22
C LYS A 75 -13.32 -18.53 -1.47
N HIS A 76 -14.05 -17.41 -1.49
CA HIS A 76 -15.30 -17.25 -0.74
C HIS A 76 -16.57 -17.35 -1.62
N LYS A 77 -16.42 -17.76 -2.88
CA LYS A 77 -17.53 -17.95 -3.84
C LYS A 77 -18.47 -16.72 -3.87
N TRP A 78 -17.87 -15.54 -4.06
CA TRP A 78 -18.66 -14.32 -4.10
C TRP A 78 -19.71 -14.32 -5.20
N SER A 79 -20.88 -13.74 -4.92
CA SER A 79 -21.85 -13.49 -5.96
C SER A 79 -21.33 -12.46 -6.98
N PRO A 80 -21.78 -12.47 -8.24
CA PRO A 80 -21.40 -11.46 -9.23
C PRO A 80 -21.64 -10.02 -8.72
N LYS A 81 -22.72 -9.80 -7.97
CA LYS A 81 -23.05 -8.52 -7.36
C LYS A 81 -21.99 -8.09 -6.33
N THR A 82 -21.58 -8.99 -5.44
CA THR A 82 -20.54 -8.72 -4.43
C THR A 82 -19.21 -8.37 -5.10
N TYR A 83 -18.83 -9.12 -6.13
CA TYR A 83 -17.61 -8.86 -6.90
C TYR A 83 -17.63 -7.45 -7.52
N THR A 84 -18.69 -7.13 -8.27
CA THR A 84 -18.84 -5.83 -8.94
C THR A 84 -18.85 -4.68 -7.93
N GLN A 85 -19.52 -4.84 -6.79
CA GLN A 85 -19.56 -3.83 -5.73
C GLN A 85 -18.18 -3.62 -5.10
N SER A 86 -17.43 -4.68 -4.84
CA SER A 86 -16.07 -4.59 -4.29
C SER A 86 -15.13 -3.90 -5.27
N VAL A 87 -15.19 -4.22 -6.56
CA VAL A 87 -14.40 -3.55 -7.60
C VAL A 87 -14.77 -2.07 -7.68
N ALA A 88 -16.06 -1.73 -7.71
CA ALA A 88 -16.51 -0.34 -7.74
C ALA A 88 -16.06 0.45 -6.49
N MET A 89 -16.08 -0.17 -5.32
CA MET A 89 -15.59 0.43 -4.08
C MET A 89 -14.10 0.72 -4.15
N VAL A 90 -13.30 -0.22 -4.64
CA VAL A 90 -11.86 -0.01 -4.85
C VAL A 90 -11.61 1.13 -5.82
N GLN A 91 -12.24 1.12 -6.99
CA GLN A 91 -12.06 2.14 -8.03
C GLN A 91 -12.47 3.54 -7.60
N ASN A 92 -13.58 3.65 -6.86
CA ASN A 92 -14.20 4.95 -6.59
C ASN A 92 -13.84 5.53 -5.22
N LEU A 93 -13.56 4.68 -4.23
CA LEU A 93 -13.35 5.11 -2.84
C LEU A 93 -11.94 4.87 -2.31
N ILE A 94 -11.13 4.01 -2.93
CA ILE A 94 -9.78 3.69 -2.42
C ILE A 94 -8.70 4.20 -3.36
N VAL A 95 -8.72 3.78 -4.62
CA VAL A 95 -7.67 4.10 -5.61
C VAL A 95 -7.44 5.61 -5.77
N PRO A 96 -8.47 6.49 -5.83
CA PRO A 96 -8.26 7.92 -6.00
C PRO A 96 -7.50 8.60 -4.86
N TYR A 97 -7.45 7.99 -3.67
CA TYR A 97 -6.88 8.59 -2.47
C TYR A 97 -5.55 7.95 -2.05
N ILE A 98 -5.48 6.62 -2.02
CA ILE A 98 -4.31 5.88 -1.54
C ILE A 98 -3.77 4.86 -2.54
N GLY A 99 -4.41 4.67 -3.70
CA GLY A 99 -4.06 3.62 -4.68
C GLY A 99 -2.61 3.66 -5.14
N LYS A 100 -2.05 4.85 -5.37
CA LYS A 100 -0.67 5.04 -5.83
C LYS A 100 0.41 4.88 -4.75
N ARG A 101 0.01 4.77 -3.48
CA ARG A 101 0.97 4.56 -2.40
C ARG A 101 1.45 3.12 -2.38
N LYS A 102 2.72 2.92 -2.07
CA LYS A 102 3.27 1.59 -1.87
C LYS A 102 2.73 1.00 -0.57
N VAL A 103 2.38 -0.29 -0.60
CA VAL A 103 1.81 -0.99 0.57
C VAL A 103 2.77 -0.92 1.76
N GLN A 104 4.06 -1.13 1.55
CA GLN A 104 5.09 -1.11 2.61
C GLN A 104 5.36 0.28 3.21
N GLU A 105 4.98 1.36 2.53
CA GLU A 105 5.16 2.74 3.01
C GLU A 105 3.94 3.27 3.78
N LEU A 106 2.83 2.52 3.80
CA LEU A 106 1.61 2.92 4.50
C LEU A 106 1.79 2.82 6.01
N ARG A 107 1.46 3.92 6.69
CA ARG A 107 1.44 3.99 8.16
C ARG A 107 0.01 4.18 8.66
N THR A 108 -0.22 3.88 9.91
CA THR A 108 -1.53 4.08 10.59
C THR A 108 -2.08 5.49 10.36
N TYR A 109 -1.23 6.52 10.49
CA TYR A 109 -1.60 7.90 10.22
C TYR A 109 -2.15 8.13 8.81
N ASP A 110 -1.59 7.48 7.78
CA ASP A 110 -2.06 7.63 6.39
C ASP A 110 -3.47 7.05 6.23
N ILE A 111 -3.73 5.95 6.90
CA ILE A 111 -5.05 5.29 6.89
C ILE A 111 -6.07 6.13 7.65
N GLU A 112 -5.73 6.68 8.81
CA GLU A 112 -6.61 7.59 9.56
C GLU A 112 -6.95 8.84 8.75
N LYS A 113 -5.96 9.45 8.12
CA LYS A 113 -6.15 10.59 7.22
C LYS A 113 -7.03 10.24 6.02
N PHE A 114 -6.88 9.05 5.48
CA PHE A 114 -7.73 8.55 4.41
C PHE A 114 -9.20 8.46 4.85
N TYR A 115 -9.50 7.87 6.01
CA TYR A 115 -10.87 7.81 6.52
C TYR A 115 -11.45 9.19 6.83
N ALA A 116 -10.65 10.09 7.41
CA ALA A 116 -11.07 11.49 7.64
C ALA A 116 -11.40 12.21 6.32
N THR A 117 -10.72 11.86 5.24
CA THR A 117 -11.01 12.38 3.89
C THR A 117 -12.29 11.78 3.33
N LEU A 118 -12.49 10.46 3.45
CA LEU A 118 -13.72 9.79 3.01
C LEU A 118 -14.97 10.36 3.70
N ALA A 119 -14.89 10.64 4.99
CA ALA A 119 -16.01 11.23 5.75
C ALA A 119 -16.46 12.60 5.20
N LYS A 120 -15.59 13.31 4.53
CA LYS A 120 -15.86 14.61 3.89
C LYS A 120 -16.12 14.49 2.38
N THR A 121 -16.05 13.29 1.83
CA THR A 121 -16.21 13.06 0.40
C THR A 121 -17.66 13.01 0.00
N PRO A 122 -18.08 13.76 -1.04
CA PRO A 122 -19.41 13.65 -1.60
C PRO A 122 -19.66 12.26 -2.20
N CYS A 123 -20.89 11.77 -2.02
CA CYS A 123 -21.35 10.54 -2.67
C CYS A 123 -21.31 10.71 -4.19
N GLY A 124 -20.71 9.75 -4.90
CA GLY A 124 -20.55 9.82 -6.37
C GLY A 124 -19.43 10.75 -6.85
N GLN A 125 -18.49 11.15 -5.96
CA GLN A 125 -17.34 11.98 -6.35
C GLN A 125 -16.47 11.33 -7.44
N TYR A 126 -16.40 10.00 -7.43
CA TYR A 126 -15.74 9.22 -8.47
C TYR A 126 -16.68 8.16 -9.03
N VAL A 127 -16.64 7.94 -10.33
CA VAL A 127 -17.34 6.88 -11.06
C VAL A 127 -16.33 6.21 -11.98
N HIS A 128 -16.14 4.90 -11.85
CA HIS A 128 -15.10 4.15 -12.56
C HIS A 128 -13.70 4.77 -12.44
N GLY A 129 -13.38 5.28 -11.23
CA GLY A 129 -12.09 5.94 -10.97
C GLY A 129 -11.97 7.36 -11.51
N VAL A 130 -12.95 7.85 -12.28
CA VAL A 130 -12.94 9.19 -12.89
C VAL A 130 -13.68 10.18 -11.98
N LYS A 131 -13.01 11.30 -11.68
CA LYS A 131 -13.60 12.37 -10.86
C LYS A 131 -14.76 13.03 -11.61
N GLN A 132 -15.90 13.17 -10.93
CA GLN A 132 -17.11 13.78 -11.46
C GLN A 132 -17.23 15.25 -11.06
N ASP A 133 -17.78 16.07 -11.94
CA ASP A 133 -18.19 17.43 -11.61
C ASP A 133 -19.61 17.41 -11.01
N LEU A 134 -19.65 17.49 -9.70
CA LEU A 134 -20.90 17.40 -8.94
C LEU A 134 -21.56 18.77 -8.78
N SER A 135 -22.89 18.82 -8.96
CA SER A 135 -23.69 19.99 -8.65
C SER A 135 -23.62 20.36 -7.16
N LYS A 136 -23.94 21.62 -6.81
CA LYS A 136 -23.94 22.10 -5.41
C LYS A 136 -24.79 21.23 -4.48
N LYS A 137 -25.94 20.68 -4.97
CA LYS A 137 -26.80 19.78 -4.20
C LYS A 137 -26.15 18.42 -3.95
N GLN A 138 -25.49 17.85 -4.95
CA GLN A 138 -24.77 16.56 -4.85
C GLN A 138 -23.57 16.67 -3.92
N LYS A 139 -22.81 17.78 -3.94
CA LYS A 139 -21.66 18.02 -3.03
C LYS A 139 -22.05 18.02 -1.54
N LYS A 140 -23.32 18.30 -1.21
CA LYS A 140 -23.82 18.23 0.18
C LYS A 140 -24.11 16.81 0.66
N ARG A 141 -24.27 15.83 -0.24
CA ARG A 141 -24.54 14.44 0.10
C ARG A 141 -23.24 13.69 0.32
N LEU A 142 -22.77 13.61 1.54
CA LEU A 142 -21.55 12.91 1.90
C LEU A 142 -21.73 11.39 1.92
N LEU A 143 -20.62 10.66 1.89
CA LEU A 143 -20.60 9.21 2.09
C LEU A 143 -21.19 8.85 3.45
N SER A 144 -21.95 7.75 3.48
CA SER A 144 -22.51 7.24 4.73
C SER A 144 -21.44 6.54 5.57
N ASN A 145 -21.63 6.50 6.89
CA ASN A 145 -20.76 5.73 7.78
C ASN A 145 -20.74 4.24 7.42
N THR A 146 -21.86 3.71 6.92
CA THR A 146 -21.92 2.31 6.43
C THR A 146 -20.96 2.08 5.27
N SER A 147 -20.93 2.99 4.28
CA SER A 147 -20.01 2.88 3.14
C SER A 147 -18.54 2.97 3.57
N ILE A 148 -18.23 3.82 4.55
CA ILE A 148 -16.88 3.94 5.11
C ILE A 148 -16.51 2.65 5.86
N HIS A 149 -17.43 2.06 6.60
CA HIS A 149 -17.21 0.80 7.29
C HIS A 149 -17.01 -0.38 6.33
N GLU A 150 -17.73 -0.41 5.21
CA GLU A 150 -17.52 -1.41 4.15
C GLU A 150 -16.11 -1.29 3.54
N VAL A 151 -15.66 -0.05 3.26
CA VAL A 151 -14.27 0.22 2.81
C VAL A 151 -13.25 -0.26 3.84
N HIS A 152 -13.49 0.01 5.14
CA HIS A 152 -12.62 -0.46 6.22
C HIS A 152 -12.53 -1.97 6.25
N THR A 153 -13.66 -2.68 6.17
CA THR A 153 -13.72 -4.14 6.21
C THR A 153 -12.97 -4.75 5.03
N LEU A 154 -13.14 -4.18 3.83
CA LEU A 154 -12.43 -4.61 2.63
C LEU A 154 -10.92 -4.43 2.78
N LEU A 155 -10.46 -3.25 3.19
CA LEU A 155 -9.04 -2.96 3.39
C LEU A 155 -8.41 -3.82 4.48
N LYS A 156 -9.10 -3.99 5.62
CA LYS A 156 -8.64 -4.85 6.72
C LYS A 156 -8.40 -6.28 6.22
N THR A 157 -9.33 -6.84 5.45
CA THR A 157 -9.22 -8.19 4.91
C THR A 157 -8.09 -8.29 3.88
N ALA A 158 -7.94 -7.27 3.01
CA ALA A 158 -6.89 -7.24 1.99
C ALA A 158 -5.50 -7.11 2.61
N PHE A 159 -5.31 -6.23 3.59
CA PHE A 159 -4.02 -6.09 4.27
C PHE A 159 -3.66 -7.30 5.14
N SER A 160 -4.63 -7.96 5.77
CA SER A 160 -4.40 -9.22 6.49
C SER A 160 -3.97 -10.37 5.57
N TYR A 161 -4.24 -10.29 4.28
CA TYR A 161 -3.77 -11.25 3.28
C TYR A 161 -2.35 -10.91 2.79
N ALA A 162 -1.96 -9.66 2.83
CA ALA A 162 -0.68 -9.17 2.31
C ALA A 162 0.49 -9.28 3.31
N VAL A 163 0.21 -9.73 4.55
CA VAL A 163 1.21 -9.90 5.64
C VAL A 163 1.70 -11.40 5.68
#